data_20db74e7522d0c591942684331a82411
#
_entry.id   20db74e7522d0c591942684331a82411
#
_cell.length_a   1.000
_cell.length_b   1.000
_cell.length_c   1.000
_cell.angle_alpha   90.00
_cell.angle_beta   90.00
_cell.angle_gamma   90.00
#
_symmetry.space_group_name_H-M   'P 1'
#
loop_
_entity.id
_entity.type
_entity.pdbx_description
1 polymer ?
#
loop_
_entity_poly.entity_id
_entity_poly.type
_entity_poly.pdbx_seq_one_letter_code
_entity_poly.pdbx_strand_id
1 'polypeptide(L)'
;MNHKYRVFFLLILMLVPSLSWADVITIKADAPQKYVVQKGDTLWDISRMYLDKPWLWPELWRTNTHIQNPHLIYPGDELNLIKNAQGDLVLSLVRETAKAEIKLTPQGTKTEKTPTAIPALPWSTIKPFIENDQIMQTMEYNGLPQILGNQDGAVMFATSNITLSKATWSASGDLRVLRKQNDIFDMNGNFVGVQVRHVADAKVIDSSLDKQSLIKIEQASYEVKRGDKLAPTEENQPTVIELSAADTQRGFIIDDLEQHSLLGKFNVVIIDLGANAVSLGTVMGIYAQGPAIIDEEQPKYVGENNALASAFSLNENIIQPALKVGELVVFKVFDKASYALITRSSTVISRGAIVANP
;
A
#
# COMPACT_ATOMS: atom_id res chain seq x y z
N MET A 1 23.23 -36.82 -40.30
CA MET A 1 22.11 -36.84 -39.31
C MET A 1 21.01 -35.94 -39.86
N ASN A 2 19.89 -36.52 -40.31
CA ASN A 2 18.92 -35.89 -41.19
C ASN A 2 18.17 -34.69 -40.56
N HIS A 3 18.01 -33.63 -41.34
CA HIS A 3 17.33 -32.37 -40.95
C HIS A 3 15.93 -32.60 -40.33
N LYS A 4 15.25 -33.70 -40.68
CA LYS A 4 13.94 -34.11 -40.17
C LYS A 4 13.95 -34.44 -38.65
N TYR A 5 15.04 -35.01 -38.13
CA TYR A 5 15.14 -35.34 -36.69
C TYR A 5 15.47 -34.10 -35.81
N ARG A 6 16.11 -33.10 -36.43
CA ARG A 6 16.36 -31.82 -35.71
C ARG A 6 15.07 -31.01 -35.47
N VAL A 7 14.16 -31.01 -36.45
CA VAL A 7 12.86 -30.34 -36.35
C VAL A 7 11.95 -31.08 -35.37
N PHE A 8 11.98 -32.41 -35.35
CA PHE A 8 11.20 -33.21 -34.42
C PHE A 8 11.67 -33.08 -32.97
N PHE A 9 12.98 -32.96 -32.75
CA PHE A 9 13.56 -32.75 -31.41
C PHE A 9 13.28 -31.31 -30.89
N LEU A 10 13.25 -30.31 -31.78
CA LEU A 10 12.85 -28.93 -31.46
C LEU A 10 11.36 -28.81 -31.13
N LEU A 11 10.51 -29.62 -31.78
CA LEU A 11 9.06 -29.61 -31.50
C LEU A 11 8.71 -30.28 -30.15
N ILE A 12 9.48 -31.29 -29.73
CA ILE A 12 9.30 -31.94 -28.42
C ILE A 12 9.77 -31.04 -27.27
N LEU A 13 10.75 -30.16 -27.52
CA LEU A 13 11.23 -29.20 -26.49
C LEU A 13 10.25 -28.04 -26.19
N MET A 14 9.28 -27.80 -27.09
CA MET A 14 8.21 -26.81 -26.87
C MET A 14 7.02 -27.35 -26.06
N LEU A 15 6.99 -28.63 -25.73
CA LEU A 15 5.89 -29.25 -24.96
C LEU A 15 6.28 -29.55 -23.50
N VAL A 16 7.21 -28.80 -22.92
CA VAL A 16 7.42 -28.84 -21.47
C VAL A 16 6.29 -28.04 -20.86
N PRO A 17 5.31 -28.66 -20.18
CA PRO A 17 4.33 -27.91 -19.44
C PRO A 17 5.11 -27.11 -18.38
N SER A 18 4.92 -25.79 -18.37
CA SER A 18 5.33 -24.97 -17.26
C SER A 18 4.67 -25.55 -16.01
N LEU A 19 5.44 -26.25 -15.19
CA LEU A 19 5.01 -26.65 -13.85
C LEU A 19 4.77 -25.35 -13.09
N SER A 20 3.53 -24.89 -13.10
CA SER A 20 3.04 -23.90 -12.15
C SER A 20 3.22 -24.53 -10.76
N TRP A 21 4.17 -24.03 -10.02
CA TRP A 21 4.27 -24.34 -8.60
C TRP A 21 3.07 -23.66 -7.93
N ALA A 22 1.99 -24.41 -7.74
CA ALA A 22 0.90 -23.95 -6.92
C ALA A 22 1.49 -23.73 -5.50
N ASP A 23 1.30 -22.53 -4.98
CA ASP A 23 1.69 -22.20 -3.62
C ASP A 23 1.00 -23.16 -2.64
N VAL A 24 1.79 -23.99 -1.96
CA VAL A 24 1.24 -24.96 -0.99
C VAL A 24 0.88 -24.20 0.28
N ILE A 25 -0.37 -24.31 0.69
CA ILE A 25 -0.84 -23.77 1.96
C ILE A 25 -0.15 -24.52 3.09
N THR A 26 0.63 -23.82 3.90
CA THR A 26 1.25 -24.36 5.10
C THR A 26 0.57 -23.73 6.32
N ILE A 27 -0.18 -24.55 7.07
CA ILE A 27 -0.77 -24.14 8.34
C ILE A 27 0.29 -24.29 9.42
N LYS A 28 0.45 -23.25 10.24
CA LYS A 28 1.40 -23.25 11.33
C LYS A 28 1.08 -24.33 12.37
N ALA A 29 2.11 -24.93 12.94
CA ALA A 29 1.94 -25.97 13.96
C ALA A 29 1.31 -25.43 15.26
N ASP A 30 1.50 -24.15 15.56
CA ASP A 30 0.95 -23.41 16.69
C ASP A 30 -0.37 -22.67 16.36
N ALA A 31 -0.97 -22.92 15.19
CA ALA A 31 -2.23 -22.32 14.80
C ALA A 31 -3.36 -22.68 15.79
N PRO A 32 -4.14 -21.71 16.24
CA PRO A 32 -5.22 -21.96 17.19
C PRO A 32 -6.31 -22.83 16.55
N GLN A 33 -6.81 -23.83 17.27
CA GLN A 33 -7.93 -24.65 16.79
C GLN A 33 -9.25 -23.87 16.73
N LYS A 34 -9.39 -22.87 17.58
CA LYS A 34 -10.56 -22.01 17.67
C LYS A 34 -10.12 -20.59 17.95
N TYR A 35 -10.70 -19.63 17.21
CA TYR A 35 -10.47 -18.21 17.43
C TYR A 35 -11.77 -17.43 17.25
N VAL A 36 -12.07 -16.53 18.16
CA VAL A 36 -13.20 -15.60 18.06
C VAL A 36 -12.68 -14.23 17.67
N VAL A 37 -13.12 -13.74 16.53
CA VAL A 37 -12.70 -12.45 15.97
C VAL A 37 -13.05 -11.32 16.93
N GLN A 38 -12.07 -10.47 17.24
CA GLN A 38 -12.22 -9.36 18.18
C GLN A 38 -12.30 -8.02 17.43
N LYS A 39 -12.88 -7.04 18.11
CA LYS A 39 -12.88 -5.68 17.60
C LYS A 39 -11.44 -5.11 17.61
N GLY A 40 -10.97 -4.68 16.46
CA GLY A 40 -9.61 -4.18 16.28
C GLY A 40 -8.68 -5.17 15.57
N ASP A 41 -9.10 -6.43 15.41
CA ASP A 41 -8.38 -7.38 14.57
C ASP A 41 -8.32 -6.91 13.12
N THR A 42 -7.30 -7.37 12.41
CA THR A 42 -7.22 -7.27 10.97
C THR A 42 -7.20 -8.65 10.33
N LEU A 43 -7.67 -8.75 9.11
CA LEU A 43 -7.60 -10.01 8.36
C LEU A 43 -6.15 -10.49 8.21
N TRP A 44 -5.21 -9.55 8.05
CA TRP A 44 -3.78 -9.84 7.98
C TRP A 44 -3.25 -10.50 9.26
N ASP A 45 -3.59 -9.95 10.43
CA ASP A 45 -3.12 -10.50 11.72
C ASP A 45 -3.73 -11.87 12.00
N ILE A 46 -5.02 -12.05 11.72
CA ILE A 46 -5.69 -13.36 11.85
C ILE A 46 -5.05 -14.36 10.88
N SER A 47 -4.87 -14.01 9.61
CA SER A 47 -4.25 -14.91 8.63
C SER A 47 -2.85 -15.35 9.06
N ARG A 48 -2.07 -14.47 9.67
CA ARG A 48 -0.74 -14.78 10.21
C ARG A 48 -0.75 -15.74 11.39
N MET A 49 -1.83 -15.85 12.14
CA MET A 49 -1.95 -16.86 13.19
C MET A 49 -2.07 -18.26 12.61
N TYR A 50 -2.69 -18.39 11.43
CA TYR A 50 -2.92 -19.68 10.79
C TYR A 50 -1.88 -20.04 9.74
N LEU A 51 -1.35 -19.08 9.00
CA LEU A 51 -0.54 -19.28 7.80
C LEU A 51 0.83 -18.63 7.90
N ASP A 52 1.83 -19.29 7.33
CA ASP A 52 3.14 -18.66 7.08
C ASP A 52 3.05 -17.61 5.98
N LYS A 53 2.13 -17.82 5.01
CA LYS A 53 1.83 -16.92 3.90
C LYS A 53 0.42 -16.33 4.06
N PRO A 54 0.24 -15.20 4.75
CA PRO A 54 -1.08 -14.64 5.09
C PRO A 54 -1.97 -14.34 3.88
N TRP A 55 -1.39 -14.02 2.72
CA TRP A 55 -2.13 -13.75 1.48
C TRP A 55 -2.82 -14.97 0.90
N LEU A 56 -2.47 -16.20 1.33
CA LEU A 56 -3.15 -17.43 0.94
C LEU A 56 -4.44 -17.68 1.74
N TRP A 57 -4.87 -16.71 2.55
CA TRP A 57 -6.12 -16.77 3.29
C TRP A 57 -7.35 -17.21 2.46
N PRO A 58 -7.55 -16.72 1.21
CA PRO A 58 -8.69 -17.16 0.41
C PRO A 58 -8.70 -18.66 0.13
N GLU A 59 -7.53 -19.26 0.00
CA GLU A 59 -7.40 -20.72 -0.24
C GLU A 59 -7.79 -21.54 1.01
N LEU A 60 -7.38 -21.08 2.20
CA LEU A 60 -7.75 -21.70 3.46
C LEU A 60 -9.27 -21.66 3.70
N TRP A 61 -9.91 -20.65 3.09
CA TRP A 61 -11.33 -20.36 3.22
C TRP A 61 -12.23 -21.09 2.22
N ARG A 62 -11.66 -21.69 1.19
CA ARG A 62 -12.37 -22.25 0.03
C ARG A 62 -13.49 -23.24 0.37
N THR A 63 -13.46 -23.88 1.52
CA THR A 63 -14.53 -24.81 1.97
C THR A 63 -15.78 -24.12 2.51
N ASN A 64 -15.72 -22.82 2.79
CA ASN A 64 -16.86 -22.06 3.31
C ASN A 64 -17.70 -21.49 2.15
N THR A 65 -18.26 -22.37 1.32
CA THR A 65 -19.03 -22.01 0.10
C THR A 65 -20.27 -21.14 0.36
N HIS A 66 -20.75 -21.11 1.61
CA HIS A 66 -21.87 -20.26 2.02
C HIS A 66 -21.46 -18.79 2.23
N ILE A 67 -20.17 -18.48 2.22
CA ILE A 67 -19.65 -17.12 2.36
C ILE A 67 -19.21 -16.63 1.00
N GLN A 68 -19.94 -15.64 0.48
CA GLN A 68 -19.69 -15.08 -0.85
C GLN A 68 -18.37 -14.30 -0.94
N ASN A 69 -17.95 -13.68 0.15
CA ASN A 69 -16.70 -12.91 0.20
C ASN A 69 -15.85 -13.29 1.42
N PRO A 70 -14.76 -14.03 1.24
CA PRO A 70 -13.87 -14.47 2.32
C PRO A 70 -13.13 -13.32 3.02
N HIS A 71 -13.14 -12.12 2.46
CA HIS A 71 -12.53 -10.93 3.07
C HIS A 71 -13.48 -10.23 4.07
N LEU A 72 -14.75 -10.61 4.12
CA LEU A 72 -15.73 -10.01 5.02
C LEU A 72 -15.91 -10.86 6.29
N ILE A 73 -15.06 -10.63 7.28
CA ILE A 73 -15.11 -11.22 8.62
C ILE A 73 -15.50 -10.13 9.61
N TYR A 74 -16.28 -10.49 10.60
CA TYR A 74 -16.86 -9.55 11.56
C TYR A 74 -16.44 -9.89 12.99
N PRO A 75 -16.32 -8.90 13.89
CA PRO A 75 -16.16 -9.17 15.31
C PRO A 75 -17.30 -10.07 15.83
N GLY A 76 -16.92 -11.14 16.55
CA GLY A 76 -17.84 -12.17 17.03
C GLY A 76 -17.93 -13.42 16.14
N ASP A 77 -17.41 -13.37 14.90
CA ASP A 77 -17.27 -14.57 14.07
C ASP A 77 -16.32 -15.56 14.74
N GLU A 78 -16.66 -16.84 14.71
CA GLU A 78 -15.86 -17.91 15.27
C GLU A 78 -15.18 -18.70 14.17
N LEU A 79 -13.85 -18.77 14.21
CA LEU A 79 -13.00 -19.49 13.27
C LEU A 79 -12.56 -20.81 13.91
N ASN A 80 -12.91 -21.93 13.27
CA ASN A 80 -12.56 -23.27 13.74
C ASN A 80 -11.70 -23.99 12.70
N LEU A 81 -10.51 -24.43 13.09
CA LEU A 81 -9.63 -25.23 12.25
C LEU A 81 -10.11 -26.71 12.30
N ILE A 82 -10.63 -27.20 11.19
CA ILE A 82 -11.18 -28.55 11.06
C ILE A 82 -10.48 -29.34 9.94
N LYS A 83 -10.61 -30.66 9.95
CA LYS A 83 -10.18 -31.50 8.82
C LYS A 83 -11.36 -31.75 7.90
N ASN A 84 -11.15 -31.53 6.60
CA ASN A 84 -12.13 -31.88 5.58
C ASN A 84 -12.18 -33.40 5.34
N ALA A 85 -13.08 -33.86 4.46
CA ALA A 85 -13.22 -35.27 4.12
C ALA A 85 -11.95 -35.87 3.43
N GLN A 86 -11.08 -35.03 2.89
CA GLN A 86 -9.81 -35.39 2.27
C GLN A 86 -8.66 -35.44 3.26
N GLY A 87 -8.87 -35.01 4.50
CA GLY A 87 -7.88 -34.96 5.58
C GLY A 87 -7.11 -33.63 5.65
N ASP A 88 -7.38 -32.68 4.76
CA ASP A 88 -6.75 -31.37 4.75
C ASP A 88 -7.31 -30.49 5.86
N LEU A 89 -6.42 -29.69 6.47
CA LEU A 89 -6.85 -28.68 7.43
C LEU A 89 -7.48 -27.49 6.69
N VAL A 90 -8.69 -27.14 7.09
CA VAL A 90 -9.48 -26.06 6.54
C VAL A 90 -10.09 -25.22 7.66
N LEU A 91 -10.31 -23.95 7.39
CA LEU A 91 -10.92 -23.05 8.35
C LEU A 91 -12.43 -22.99 8.11
N SER A 92 -13.21 -23.29 9.15
CA SER A 92 -14.67 -23.18 9.16
C SER A 92 -15.08 -21.92 9.91
N LEU A 93 -15.92 -21.09 9.30
CA LEU A 93 -16.54 -19.94 9.94
C LEU A 93 -17.90 -20.32 10.49
N VAL A 94 -18.07 -20.11 11.77
CA VAL A 94 -19.38 -20.15 12.43
C VAL A 94 -19.77 -18.71 12.78
N ARG A 95 -20.83 -18.24 12.14
CA ARG A 95 -21.40 -16.93 12.46
C ARG A 95 -22.68 -17.15 13.23
N GLU A 96 -22.68 -16.79 14.52
CA GLU A 96 -23.95 -16.67 15.22
C GLU A 96 -24.75 -15.56 14.57
N THR A 97 -25.84 -15.91 13.91
CA THR A 97 -26.84 -14.92 13.51
C THR A 97 -27.40 -14.33 14.80
N ALA A 98 -26.79 -13.22 15.23
CA ALA A 98 -27.31 -12.49 16.37
C ALA A 98 -28.81 -12.20 16.10
N LYS A 99 -29.69 -12.81 16.86
CA LYS A 99 -31.08 -12.35 16.95
C LYS A 99 -30.96 -10.88 17.32
N ALA A 100 -31.40 -10.01 16.43
CA ALA A 100 -31.42 -8.57 16.69
C ALA A 100 -32.21 -8.34 17.98
N GLU A 101 -31.51 -8.13 19.09
CA GLU A 101 -32.12 -7.61 20.32
C GLU A 101 -32.56 -6.19 20.04
N ILE A 102 -33.83 -6.04 19.68
CA ILE A 102 -34.45 -4.74 19.52
C ILE A 102 -34.74 -4.21 20.94
N LYS A 103 -33.80 -3.42 21.46
CA LYS A 103 -34.07 -2.65 22.67
C LYS A 103 -34.87 -1.42 22.25
N LEU A 104 -36.21 -1.51 22.39
CA LEU A 104 -37.12 -0.39 22.20
C LEU A 104 -37.03 0.51 23.42
N THR A 105 -36.40 1.67 23.30
CA THR A 105 -36.56 2.76 24.25
C THR A 105 -37.66 3.72 23.76
N PRO A 106 -38.49 4.31 24.64
CA PRO A 106 -39.67 5.07 24.26
C PRO A 106 -39.45 6.33 23.41
N GLN A 107 -38.23 6.71 23.10
CA GLN A 107 -37.86 7.87 22.28
C GLN A 107 -36.72 7.59 21.27
N GLY A 108 -36.50 6.33 20.93
CA GLY A 108 -35.33 5.89 20.17
C GLY A 108 -35.50 5.99 18.67
N THR A 109 -34.68 6.79 18.02
CA THR A 109 -34.35 6.65 16.61
C THR A 109 -33.69 5.28 16.43
N LYS A 110 -34.28 4.42 15.58
CA LYS A 110 -33.74 3.08 15.28
C LYS A 110 -32.45 3.24 14.47
N THR A 111 -31.31 3.23 15.12
CA THR A 111 -30.01 3.11 14.44
C THR A 111 -29.63 1.64 14.43
N GLU A 112 -29.85 0.96 13.31
CA GLU A 112 -29.27 -0.37 13.08
C GLU A 112 -27.76 -0.19 12.95
N LYS A 113 -27.00 -0.60 13.96
CA LYS A 113 -25.56 -0.78 13.83
C LYS A 113 -25.33 -2.04 12.98
N THR A 114 -25.24 -1.87 11.69
CA THR A 114 -24.71 -2.92 10.82
C THR A 114 -23.28 -3.21 11.29
N PRO A 115 -22.95 -4.44 11.68
CA PRO A 115 -21.58 -4.78 12.04
C PRO A 115 -20.67 -4.48 10.85
N THR A 116 -19.57 -3.80 11.08
CA THR A 116 -18.56 -3.52 10.05
C THR A 116 -17.55 -4.66 10.04
N ALA A 117 -17.24 -5.19 8.87
CA ALA A 117 -16.19 -6.20 8.69
C ALA A 117 -14.84 -5.66 9.20
N ILE A 118 -13.98 -6.56 9.69
CA ILE A 118 -12.63 -6.21 10.07
C ILE A 118 -11.84 -5.80 8.82
N PRO A 119 -10.94 -4.80 8.90
CA PRO A 119 -10.13 -4.38 7.77
C PRO A 119 -9.06 -5.44 7.42
N ALA A 120 -8.66 -5.48 6.16
CA ALA A 120 -7.57 -6.36 5.73
C ALA A 120 -6.21 -5.97 6.36
N LEU A 121 -5.98 -4.68 6.54
CA LEU A 121 -4.78 -4.10 7.12
C LEU A 121 -5.13 -3.19 8.31
N PRO A 122 -4.15 -2.84 9.17
CA PRO A 122 -4.39 -1.93 10.30
C PRO A 122 -4.79 -0.53 9.81
N TRP A 123 -6.08 -0.31 9.66
CA TRP A 123 -6.67 0.89 9.06
C TRP A 123 -6.24 2.17 9.76
N SER A 124 -6.10 2.15 11.08
CA SER A 124 -5.63 3.31 11.85
C SER A 124 -4.23 3.79 11.45
N THR A 125 -3.37 2.87 10.98
CA THR A 125 -2.01 3.19 10.53
C THR A 125 -2.01 3.74 9.11
N ILE A 126 -2.81 3.17 8.19
CA ILE A 126 -2.75 3.54 6.77
C ILE A 126 -3.69 4.67 6.37
N LYS A 127 -4.79 4.85 7.12
CA LYS A 127 -5.81 5.86 6.82
C LYS A 127 -5.26 7.28 6.61
N PRO A 128 -4.38 7.82 7.45
CA PRO A 128 -3.84 9.16 7.26
C PRO A 128 -3.12 9.33 5.91
N PHE A 129 -2.42 8.29 5.45
CA PHE A 129 -1.68 8.32 4.19
C PHE A 129 -2.58 8.11 2.96
N ILE A 130 -3.69 7.36 3.11
CA ILE A 130 -4.68 7.25 2.03
C ILE A 130 -5.37 8.60 1.80
N GLU A 131 -5.77 9.26 2.88
CA GLU A 131 -6.55 10.50 2.82
C GLU A 131 -5.68 11.73 2.55
N ASN A 132 -4.47 11.78 3.12
CA ASN A 132 -3.70 13.02 3.22
C ASN A 132 -2.52 13.10 2.26
N ASP A 133 -1.95 12.00 1.82
CA ASP A 133 -0.76 12.01 0.97
C ASP A 133 -1.01 11.33 -0.38
N GLN A 134 -0.41 11.89 -1.44
CA GLN A 134 -0.49 11.34 -2.78
C GLN A 134 0.76 11.67 -3.60
N ILE A 135 0.97 10.92 -4.68
CA ILE A 135 2.01 11.19 -5.68
C ILE A 135 1.31 11.63 -6.96
N MET A 136 1.73 12.78 -7.49
CA MET A 136 1.19 13.36 -8.71
C MET A 136 2.30 13.59 -9.73
N GLN A 137 1.96 13.65 -11.01
CA GLN A 137 2.90 14.14 -12.02
C GLN A 137 3.04 15.66 -11.92
N THR A 138 4.24 16.18 -12.22
CA THR A 138 4.52 17.63 -12.11
C THR A 138 3.56 18.49 -12.94
N MET A 139 3.21 18.01 -14.15
CA MET A 139 2.25 18.75 -15.02
C MET A 139 0.86 18.80 -14.40
N GLU A 140 0.42 17.72 -13.81
CA GLU A 140 -0.87 17.61 -13.12
C GLU A 140 -0.91 18.58 -11.93
N TYR A 141 0.07 18.50 -11.02
CA TYR A 141 0.17 19.38 -9.86
C TYR A 141 0.23 20.86 -10.25
N ASN A 142 1.06 21.22 -11.23
CA ASN A 142 1.21 22.61 -11.68
C ASN A 142 -0.04 23.14 -12.37
N GLY A 143 -0.81 22.26 -13.03
CA GLY A 143 -2.08 22.59 -13.69
C GLY A 143 -3.21 22.88 -12.72
N LEU A 144 -3.12 22.45 -11.46
CA LEU A 144 -4.15 22.72 -10.46
C LEU A 144 -4.28 24.21 -10.17
N PRO A 145 -5.52 24.73 -10.01
CA PRO A 145 -5.76 26.08 -9.51
C PRO A 145 -5.13 26.28 -8.15
N GLN A 146 -4.84 27.55 -7.82
CA GLN A 146 -4.15 27.88 -6.56
C GLN A 146 -4.93 28.94 -5.78
N ILE A 147 -4.68 28.97 -4.48
CA ILE A 147 -5.12 30.01 -3.56
C ILE A 147 -4.29 31.28 -3.82
N LEU A 148 -4.94 32.38 -4.12
CA LEU A 148 -4.28 33.67 -4.44
C LEU A 148 -4.10 34.54 -3.21
N GLY A 149 -5.09 34.57 -2.32
CA GLY A 149 -5.08 35.46 -1.15
C GLY A 149 -6.48 35.64 -0.56
N ASN A 150 -6.57 36.59 0.37
CA ASN A 150 -7.83 37.04 0.97
C ASN A 150 -7.90 38.57 1.00
N GLN A 151 -9.03 39.12 1.48
CA GLN A 151 -9.25 40.56 1.55
C GLN A 151 -8.27 41.29 2.49
N ASP A 152 -7.78 40.61 3.53
CA ASP A 152 -6.87 41.17 4.53
C ASP A 152 -5.41 41.22 4.08
N GLY A 153 -5.11 40.69 2.88
CA GLY A 153 -3.74 40.59 2.37
C GLY A 153 -2.86 39.57 3.11
N ALA A 154 -3.47 38.65 3.85
CA ALA A 154 -2.74 37.62 4.60
C ALA A 154 -1.94 36.67 3.70
N VAL A 155 -0.89 36.08 4.24
CA VAL A 155 -0.03 35.11 3.58
C VAL A 155 -0.42 33.68 3.98
N MET A 156 -0.98 33.52 5.17
CA MET A 156 -1.42 32.25 5.76
C MET A 156 -2.90 32.35 6.14
N PHE A 157 -3.58 31.23 6.05
CA PHE A 157 -5.03 31.17 6.26
C PHE A 157 -5.36 30.01 7.21
N ALA A 158 -6.23 30.29 8.15
CA ALA A 158 -6.76 29.32 9.10
C ALA A 158 -8.16 28.85 8.71
N THR A 159 -8.68 27.89 9.45
CA THR A 159 -10.09 27.45 9.37
C THR A 159 -11.04 28.65 9.41
N SER A 160 -12.08 28.60 8.61
CA SER A 160 -13.10 29.64 8.39
C SER A 160 -12.64 30.85 7.61
N ASN A 161 -11.36 31.01 7.25
CA ASN A 161 -10.96 32.08 6.35
C ASN A 161 -11.53 31.86 4.94
N ILE A 162 -11.90 32.98 4.31
CA ILE A 162 -12.34 33.02 2.93
C ILE A 162 -11.17 33.48 2.06
N THR A 163 -10.87 32.71 1.01
CA THR A 163 -9.77 32.97 0.09
C THR A 163 -10.29 33.04 -1.35
N LEU A 164 -9.50 33.64 -2.24
CA LEU A 164 -9.78 33.76 -3.66
C LEU A 164 -8.96 32.73 -4.44
N SER A 165 -9.60 32.06 -5.41
CA SER A 165 -8.94 31.22 -6.40
C SER A 165 -9.28 31.65 -7.81
N LYS A 166 -8.29 31.57 -8.74
CA LYS A 166 -8.50 31.83 -10.17
C LYS A 166 -8.96 30.55 -10.89
N ALA A 167 -10.16 30.11 -10.57
CA ALA A 167 -10.81 29.00 -11.23
C ALA A 167 -12.31 29.10 -11.03
N THR A 168 -13.07 28.59 -11.99
CA THR A 168 -14.53 28.45 -11.86
C THR A 168 -14.80 27.01 -11.41
N TRP A 169 -15.31 26.87 -10.20
CA TRP A 169 -15.72 25.60 -9.62
C TRP A 169 -17.24 25.45 -9.68
N SER A 170 -17.73 24.23 -9.62
CA SER A 170 -19.16 24.00 -9.39
C SER A 170 -19.57 24.58 -8.03
N ALA A 171 -20.73 25.28 -8.02
CA ALA A 171 -21.24 25.82 -6.76
C ALA A 171 -21.38 24.73 -5.68
N SER A 172 -20.94 25.02 -4.47
CA SER A 172 -20.95 24.10 -3.33
C SER A 172 -20.07 22.85 -3.46
N GLY A 173 -19.08 22.86 -4.36
CA GLY A 173 -18.12 21.76 -4.49
C GLY A 173 -17.18 21.67 -3.29
N ASP A 174 -16.96 20.44 -2.80
CA ASP A 174 -15.96 20.17 -1.77
C ASP A 174 -14.58 20.03 -2.44
N LEU A 175 -13.58 20.70 -1.87
CA LEU A 175 -12.23 20.79 -2.39
C LEU A 175 -11.22 20.35 -1.34
N ARG A 176 -10.07 19.88 -1.82
CA ARG A 176 -8.87 19.61 -1.02
C ARG A 176 -7.82 20.66 -1.32
N VAL A 177 -7.20 21.18 -0.26
CA VAL A 177 -6.03 22.06 -0.37
C VAL A 177 -4.77 21.19 -0.32
N LEU A 178 -3.94 21.31 -1.34
CA LEU A 178 -2.79 20.44 -1.57
C LEU A 178 -1.50 21.26 -1.60
N ARG A 179 -0.43 20.70 -1.00
CA ARG A 179 0.91 21.31 -1.02
C ARG A 179 1.96 20.30 -1.40
N LYS A 180 2.81 20.69 -2.35
CA LYS A 180 4.03 19.93 -2.69
C LYS A 180 4.92 19.81 -1.47
N GLN A 181 5.41 18.59 -1.23
CA GLN A 181 6.44 18.30 -0.22
C GLN A 181 7.80 18.11 -0.89
N ASN A 182 7.99 16.98 -1.58
CA ASN A 182 9.26 16.59 -2.15
C ASN A 182 9.10 16.13 -3.61
N ASP A 183 10.18 16.17 -4.38
CA ASP A 183 10.32 15.44 -5.62
C ASP A 183 10.83 14.03 -5.31
N ILE A 184 10.20 13.01 -5.92
CA ILE A 184 10.51 11.60 -5.72
C ILE A 184 11.31 11.10 -6.92
N PHE A 185 12.40 10.40 -6.65
CA PHE A 185 13.29 9.82 -7.65
C PHE A 185 13.48 8.33 -7.38
N ASP A 186 13.62 7.54 -8.46
CA ASP A 186 13.98 6.13 -8.35
C ASP A 186 15.46 5.96 -7.95
N MET A 187 15.89 4.69 -7.83
CA MET A 187 17.28 4.38 -7.46
C MET A 187 18.30 4.74 -8.53
N ASN A 188 17.86 5.01 -9.77
CA ASN A 188 18.70 5.46 -10.90
C ASN A 188 18.72 6.98 -11.06
N GLY A 189 17.99 7.72 -10.21
CA GLY A 189 17.86 9.17 -10.28
C GLY A 189 16.81 9.65 -11.30
N ASN A 190 15.98 8.77 -11.84
CA ASN A 190 14.88 9.18 -12.73
C ASN A 190 13.73 9.73 -11.90
N PHE A 191 13.09 10.78 -12.40
CA PHE A 191 11.96 11.40 -11.75
C PHE A 191 10.71 10.50 -11.81
N VAL A 192 10.14 10.23 -10.65
CA VAL A 192 8.93 9.40 -10.47
C VAL A 192 7.69 10.27 -10.35
N GLY A 193 7.72 11.29 -9.52
CA GLY A 193 6.58 12.18 -9.26
C GLY A 193 6.86 13.18 -8.15
N VAL A 194 5.83 13.90 -7.79
CA VAL A 194 5.82 14.90 -6.72
C VAL A 194 5.00 14.36 -5.56
N GLN A 195 5.57 14.27 -4.37
CA GLN A 195 4.82 14.00 -3.16
C GLN A 195 4.00 15.23 -2.80
N VAL A 196 2.70 15.04 -2.64
CA VAL A 196 1.74 16.10 -2.35
C VAL A 196 0.99 15.75 -1.07
N ARG A 197 0.92 16.71 -0.17
CA ARG A 197 0.21 16.58 1.10
C ARG A 197 -1.11 17.33 1.09
N HIS A 198 -2.15 16.73 1.63
CA HIS A 198 -3.40 17.38 1.97
C HIS A 198 -3.18 18.31 3.18
N VAL A 199 -3.52 19.58 3.02
CA VAL A 199 -3.31 20.64 4.01
C VAL A 199 -4.60 20.97 4.74
N ALA A 200 -5.70 21.04 3.98
CA ALA A 200 -7.00 21.41 4.50
C ALA A 200 -8.12 20.93 3.58
N ASP A 201 -9.32 20.80 4.13
CA ASP A 201 -10.56 20.74 3.40
C ASP A 201 -11.09 22.15 3.16
N ALA A 202 -11.70 22.37 2.01
CA ALA A 202 -12.23 23.64 1.62
C ALA A 202 -13.55 23.49 0.84
N LYS A 203 -14.32 24.55 0.77
CA LYS A 203 -15.62 24.55 0.08
C LYS A 203 -15.79 25.78 -0.78
N VAL A 204 -16.34 25.60 -1.95
CA VAL A 204 -16.73 26.71 -2.82
C VAL A 204 -17.96 27.37 -2.24
N ILE A 205 -17.86 28.68 -1.94
CA ILE A 205 -18.99 29.47 -1.42
C ILE A 205 -19.60 30.40 -2.46
N ASP A 206 -18.79 30.85 -3.43
CA ASP A 206 -19.27 31.67 -4.56
C ASP A 206 -18.38 31.40 -5.77
N SER A 207 -19.03 31.17 -6.91
CA SER A 207 -18.39 30.97 -8.22
C SER A 207 -19.01 31.89 -9.28
N SER A 208 -19.76 32.92 -8.89
CA SER A 208 -20.40 33.87 -9.76
C SER A 208 -19.45 34.90 -10.38
N LEU A 209 -18.25 35.01 -9.83
CA LEU A 209 -17.17 35.90 -10.27
C LEU A 209 -16.59 35.41 -11.62
N ASP A 210 -16.30 36.29 -12.54
CA ASP A 210 -15.70 35.89 -13.83
C ASP A 210 -14.35 35.23 -13.61
N LYS A 211 -14.29 33.94 -13.96
CA LYS A 211 -13.07 33.07 -13.82
C LYS A 211 -12.45 33.03 -12.43
N GLN A 212 -13.21 33.31 -11.40
CA GLN A 212 -12.75 33.31 -10.01
C GLN A 212 -13.80 32.65 -9.11
N SER A 213 -13.38 32.17 -7.97
CA SER A 213 -14.26 31.63 -6.95
C SER A 213 -13.77 31.98 -5.55
N LEU A 214 -14.72 32.22 -4.65
CA LEU A 214 -14.45 32.35 -3.23
C LEU A 214 -14.50 30.97 -2.59
N ILE A 215 -13.43 30.67 -1.86
CA ILE A 215 -13.18 29.36 -1.24
C ILE A 215 -13.10 29.57 0.27
N LYS A 216 -13.91 28.88 1.04
CA LYS A 216 -13.85 28.84 2.49
C LYS A 216 -13.02 27.66 2.95
N ILE A 217 -12.05 27.89 3.82
CA ILE A 217 -11.29 26.82 4.48
C ILE A 217 -12.17 26.22 5.59
N GLU A 218 -12.51 24.92 5.48
CA GLU A 218 -13.42 24.26 6.42
C GLU A 218 -12.67 23.62 7.58
N GLN A 219 -11.70 22.74 7.28
CA GLN A 219 -10.90 22.05 8.27
C GLN A 219 -9.44 22.04 7.82
N ALA A 220 -8.56 22.64 8.60
CA ALA A 220 -7.13 22.71 8.31
C ALA A 220 -6.33 21.82 9.27
N SER A 221 -5.61 20.84 8.70
CA SER A 221 -4.62 20.04 9.41
C SER A 221 -3.27 20.78 9.53
N TYR A 222 -3.01 21.66 8.58
CA TYR A 222 -1.85 22.55 8.52
C TYR A 222 -2.27 23.94 8.09
N GLU A 223 -1.43 24.94 8.38
CA GLU A 223 -1.66 26.32 7.89
C GLU A 223 -1.74 26.33 6.35
N VAL A 224 -2.81 26.84 5.81
CA VAL A 224 -2.98 27.07 4.38
C VAL A 224 -2.18 28.31 3.95
N LYS A 225 -1.50 28.26 2.81
CA LYS A 225 -0.65 29.35 2.31
C LYS A 225 -1.07 29.80 0.91
N ARG A 226 -0.72 31.02 0.56
CA ARG A 226 -0.81 31.47 -0.83
C ARG A 226 0.01 30.54 -1.72
N GLY A 227 -0.56 30.17 -2.87
CA GLY A 227 0.07 29.23 -3.80
C GLY A 227 -0.25 27.75 -3.53
N ASP A 228 -0.88 27.39 -2.40
CA ASP A 228 -1.40 26.04 -2.21
C ASP A 228 -2.42 25.74 -3.30
N LYS A 229 -2.42 24.50 -3.76
CA LYS A 229 -3.24 24.04 -4.88
C LYS A 229 -4.59 23.54 -4.40
N LEU A 230 -5.59 23.63 -5.28
CA LEU A 230 -6.95 23.18 -5.05
C LEU A 230 -7.28 22.03 -6.01
N ALA A 231 -7.83 20.96 -5.49
CA ALA A 231 -8.34 19.83 -6.25
C ALA A 231 -9.74 19.42 -5.75
N PRO A 232 -10.59 18.84 -6.59
CA PRO A 232 -11.84 18.25 -6.14
C PRO A 232 -11.59 17.16 -5.12
N THR A 233 -12.51 16.99 -4.16
CA THR A 233 -12.47 15.84 -3.26
C THR A 233 -12.85 14.57 -4.03
N GLU A 234 -11.98 13.56 -4.03
CA GLU A 234 -12.27 12.26 -4.61
C GLU A 234 -13.00 11.40 -3.58
N GLU A 235 -14.18 10.92 -3.95
CA GLU A 235 -14.99 10.02 -3.08
C GLU A 235 -14.50 8.57 -3.08
N ASN A 236 -13.52 8.22 -3.90
CA ASN A 236 -13.08 6.84 -4.13
C ASN A 236 -12.08 6.37 -3.07
N GLN A 237 -12.58 5.89 -1.94
CA GLN A 237 -11.80 5.04 -1.04
C GLN A 237 -12.12 3.57 -1.34
N PRO A 238 -11.13 2.71 -1.59
CA PRO A 238 -11.38 1.29 -1.74
C PRO A 238 -11.94 0.72 -0.44
N THR A 239 -13.14 0.21 -0.50
CA THR A 239 -13.86 -0.33 0.68
C THR A 239 -13.27 -1.66 1.12
N VAL A 240 -12.65 -2.42 0.21
CA VAL A 240 -12.08 -3.75 0.46
C VAL A 240 -10.73 -3.85 -0.23
N ILE A 241 -9.70 -4.27 0.51
CA ILE A 241 -8.37 -4.59 -0.01
C ILE A 241 -8.26 -6.12 -0.09
N GLU A 242 -8.15 -6.66 -1.29
CA GLU A 242 -7.93 -8.09 -1.51
C GLU A 242 -6.42 -8.37 -1.61
N LEU A 243 -5.93 -9.27 -0.74
CA LEU A 243 -4.51 -9.59 -0.67
C LEU A 243 -4.13 -10.61 -1.72
N SER A 244 -3.09 -10.32 -2.49
CA SER A 244 -2.51 -11.22 -3.50
C SER A 244 -0.99 -11.15 -3.48
N ALA A 245 -0.31 -12.28 -3.71
CA ALA A 245 1.15 -12.28 -3.83
C ALA A 245 1.60 -11.61 -5.13
N ALA A 246 2.70 -10.86 -5.08
CA ALA A 246 3.43 -10.49 -6.29
C ALA A 246 4.04 -11.75 -6.93
N ASP A 247 4.07 -11.82 -8.26
CA ASP A 247 4.63 -12.95 -9.01
C ASP A 247 6.05 -12.60 -9.52
N THR A 248 6.14 -11.85 -10.60
CA THR A 248 7.43 -11.52 -11.25
C THR A 248 7.89 -10.09 -11.02
N GLN A 249 7.06 -9.29 -10.35
CA GLN A 249 7.34 -7.89 -10.11
C GLN A 249 8.56 -7.71 -9.22
N ARG A 250 9.43 -6.78 -9.61
CA ARG A 250 10.62 -6.42 -8.86
C ARG A 250 10.84 -4.92 -8.93
N GLY A 251 11.11 -4.31 -7.80
CA GLY A 251 11.40 -2.88 -7.66
C GLY A 251 12.22 -2.60 -6.41
N PHE A 252 12.19 -1.35 -5.96
CA PHE A 252 12.94 -0.89 -4.81
C PHE A 252 12.09 -0.03 -3.88
N ILE A 253 12.42 -0.03 -2.61
CA ILE A 253 11.97 1.01 -1.68
C ILE A 253 12.79 2.27 -2.00
N ILE A 254 12.13 3.30 -2.51
CA ILE A 254 12.80 4.52 -2.99
C ILE A 254 12.71 5.68 -1.99
N ASP A 255 11.70 5.67 -1.12
CA ASP A 255 11.56 6.69 -0.06
C ASP A 255 10.56 6.20 1.01
N ASP A 256 10.38 7.00 2.06
CA ASP A 256 9.30 6.87 3.01
C ASP A 256 8.57 8.20 3.21
N LEU A 257 7.36 8.16 3.76
CA LEU A 257 6.52 9.36 3.86
C LEU A 257 6.91 10.30 5.00
N GLU A 258 7.64 9.80 5.99
CA GLU A 258 8.02 10.52 7.21
C GLU A 258 9.52 10.85 7.28
N GLN A 259 10.28 10.53 6.21
CA GLN A 259 11.72 10.78 6.06
C GLN A 259 12.59 10.13 7.14
N HIS A 260 12.26 8.90 7.51
CA HIS A 260 13.11 8.11 8.39
C HIS A 260 14.31 7.54 7.63
N SER A 261 15.46 7.52 8.26
CA SER A 261 16.65 6.85 7.71
C SER A 261 16.61 5.33 7.89
N LEU A 262 15.85 4.84 8.87
CA LEU A 262 15.72 3.43 9.25
C LEU A 262 14.25 3.05 9.34
N LEU A 263 13.87 2.00 8.62
CA LEU A 263 12.49 1.56 8.46
C LEU A 263 12.26 0.23 9.16
N GLY A 264 11.06 0.04 9.65
CA GLY A 264 10.64 -1.17 10.34
C GLY A 264 9.15 -1.47 10.17
N LYS A 265 8.65 -2.42 10.93
CA LYS A 265 7.23 -2.79 10.91
C LYS A 265 6.35 -1.56 11.15
N PHE A 266 5.29 -1.41 10.35
CA PHE A 266 4.30 -0.33 10.32
C PHE A 266 4.78 1.01 9.76
N ASN A 267 6.01 1.14 9.27
CA ASN A 267 6.35 2.28 8.44
C ASN A 267 5.71 2.17 7.06
N VAL A 268 5.35 3.34 6.52
CA VAL A 268 4.82 3.48 5.17
C VAL A 268 5.93 3.93 4.24
N VAL A 269 6.14 3.15 3.18
CA VAL A 269 7.21 3.35 2.21
C VAL A 269 6.66 3.63 0.82
N ILE A 270 7.50 4.23 0.00
CA ILE A 270 7.28 4.44 -1.43
C ILE A 270 8.11 3.41 -2.19
N ILE A 271 7.44 2.66 -3.06
CA ILE A 271 8.11 1.73 -4.00
C ILE A 271 7.99 2.25 -5.42
N ASP A 272 8.99 1.97 -6.27
CA ASP A 272 9.05 2.38 -7.67
C ASP A 272 8.25 1.48 -8.63
N LEU A 273 7.18 0.89 -8.12
CA LEU A 273 6.23 0.08 -8.86
C LEU A 273 4.88 0.78 -8.89
N GLY A 274 4.42 1.14 -10.08
CA GLY A 274 3.13 1.81 -10.28
C GLY A 274 2.03 0.88 -10.79
N ALA A 275 0.92 1.47 -11.25
CA ALA A 275 -0.32 0.80 -11.66
C ALA A 275 -0.15 -0.28 -12.74
N ASN A 276 0.89 -0.20 -13.56
CA ASN A 276 1.18 -1.21 -14.58
C ASN A 276 1.87 -2.46 -14.01
N ALA A 277 2.38 -2.41 -12.79
CA ALA A 277 3.16 -3.47 -12.17
C ALA A 277 2.47 -4.10 -10.96
N VAL A 278 1.80 -3.30 -10.14
CA VAL A 278 1.16 -3.76 -8.90
C VAL A 278 -0.27 -3.24 -8.78
N SER A 279 -1.07 -3.93 -8.00
CA SER A 279 -2.44 -3.54 -7.66
C SER A 279 -2.58 -3.34 -6.15
N LEU A 280 -3.71 -2.77 -5.76
CA LEU A 280 -4.08 -2.63 -4.36
C LEU A 280 -4.13 -4.02 -3.69
N GLY A 281 -3.47 -4.18 -2.55
CA GLY A 281 -3.40 -5.45 -1.83
C GLY A 281 -2.26 -6.37 -2.25
N THR A 282 -1.41 -5.97 -3.23
CA THR A 282 -0.23 -6.77 -3.61
C THR A 282 0.73 -6.89 -2.43
N VAL A 283 1.06 -8.14 -2.07
CA VAL A 283 2.02 -8.49 -1.03
C VAL A 283 3.38 -8.76 -1.68
N MET A 284 4.43 -8.15 -1.15
CA MET A 284 5.80 -8.34 -1.65
C MET A 284 6.77 -8.65 -0.51
N GLY A 285 7.79 -9.44 -0.81
CA GLY A 285 8.95 -9.64 0.05
C GLY A 285 9.89 -8.45 -0.02
N ILE A 286 10.51 -8.10 1.10
CA ILE A 286 11.58 -7.10 1.19
C ILE A 286 12.89 -7.83 1.34
N TYR A 287 13.87 -7.48 0.50
CA TYR A 287 15.18 -8.13 0.48
C TYR A 287 16.28 -7.10 0.65
N ALA A 288 17.18 -7.37 1.59
CA ALA A 288 18.40 -6.60 1.78
C ALA A 288 19.56 -7.28 1.06
N GLN A 289 20.31 -6.50 0.30
CA GLN A 289 21.53 -6.94 -0.38
C GLN A 289 22.71 -6.19 0.21
N GLY A 290 23.71 -6.94 0.66
CA GLY A 290 24.95 -6.36 1.15
C GLY A 290 25.78 -5.69 0.03
N PRO A 291 26.76 -4.85 0.37
CA PRO A 291 27.68 -4.29 -0.59
C PRO A 291 28.48 -5.39 -1.29
N ALA A 292 28.87 -5.19 -2.54
CA ALA A 292 29.70 -6.15 -3.25
C ALA A 292 31.04 -6.35 -2.53
N ILE A 293 31.60 -7.55 -2.63
CA ILE A 293 32.88 -7.94 -2.04
C ILE A 293 33.93 -8.00 -3.15
N ILE A 294 35.07 -7.38 -2.93
CA ILE A 294 36.26 -7.48 -3.79
C ILE A 294 37.04 -8.69 -3.30
N ASP A 295 37.21 -9.71 -4.16
CA ASP A 295 37.95 -10.93 -3.85
C ASP A 295 39.47 -10.68 -3.99
N GLU A 296 40.10 -10.39 -2.87
CA GLU A 296 41.52 -10.17 -2.73
C GLU A 296 42.06 -11.10 -1.62
N GLU A 297 43.39 -11.11 -1.43
CA GLU A 297 44.05 -11.87 -0.35
C GLU A 297 43.45 -11.51 1.04
N GLN A 298 43.00 -10.28 1.21
CA GLN A 298 42.14 -9.82 2.31
C GLN A 298 40.85 -9.23 1.71
N PRO A 299 39.72 -9.97 1.70
CA PRO A 299 38.48 -9.50 1.11
C PRO A 299 38.01 -8.19 1.73
N LYS A 300 37.50 -7.27 0.90
CA LYS A 300 37.01 -5.94 1.32
C LYS A 300 35.66 -5.67 0.70
N TYR A 301 34.86 -4.84 1.36
CA TYR A 301 33.62 -4.34 0.75
C TYR A 301 33.91 -3.20 -0.23
N VAL A 302 33.17 -3.17 -1.34
CA VAL A 302 33.19 -2.06 -2.27
C VAL A 302 32.76 -0.79 -1.52
N GLY A 303 33.63 0.24 -1.53
CA GLY A 303 33.39 1.51 -0.82
C GLY A 303 34.02 1.61 0.57
N GLU A 304 34.63 0.54 1.11
CA GLU A 304 35.29 0.56 2.43
C GLU A 304 36.58 1.43 2.44
N ASN A 305 37.26 1.52 1.33
CA ASN A 305 38.43 2.39 1.14
C ASN A 305 38.23 3.27 -0.10
N ASN A 306 38.59 4.55 0.01
CA ASN A 306 38.52 5.61 -1.03
C ASN A 306 37.96 5.17 -2.40
N ALA A 307 36.83 5.74 -2.79
CA ALA A 307 36.10 5.41 -4.02
C ALA A 307 36.96 5.34 -5.30
N LEU A 308 38.12 6.01 -5.34
CA LEU A 308 39.10 5.98 -6.43
C LEU A 308 39.88 4.66 -6.49
N ALA A 309 40.22 4.04 -5.36
CA ALA A 309 40.95 2.78 -5.34
C ALA A 309 40.11 1.59 -5.80
N SER A 310 38.82 1.58 -5.47
CA SER A 310 37.87 0.52 -5.88
C SER A 310 37.50 0.59 -7.37
N ALA A 311 37.56 1.80 -8.00
CA ALA A 311 37.28 1.98 -9.43
C ALA A 311 38.38 1.42 -10.35
N PHE A 312 39.59 1.19 -9.83
CA PHE A 312 40.74 0.68 -10.58
C PHE A 312 41.15 -0.75 -10.21
N SER A 313 40.39 -1.42 -9.34
CA SER A 313 40.67 -2.83 -9.05
C SER A 313 40.27 -3.70 -10.26
N LEU A 314 41.24 -4.48 -10.75
CA LEU A 314 41.03 -5.44 -11.86
C LEU A 314 40.36 -6.74 -11.35
N ASN A 315 40.06 -6.83 -10.07
CA ASN A 315 39.49 -8.01 -9.42
C ASN A 315 37.97 -8.05 -9.60
N GLU A 316 37.43 -9.26 -9.70
CA GLU A 316 36.00 -9.50 -9.89
C GLU A 316 35.23 -9.12 -8.61
N ASN A 317 34.21 -8.30 -8.77
CA ASN A 317 33.30 -7.95 -7.67
C ASN A 317 32.27 -9.06 -7.45
N ILE A 318 32.30 -9.69 -6.28
CA ILE A 318 31.31 -10.69 -5.89
C ILE A 318 30.08 -9.99 -5.34
N ILE A 319 28.97 -10.12 -6.04
CA ILE A 319 27.66 -9.58 -5.61
C ILE A 319 27.08 -10.53 -4.56
N GLN A 320 26.78 -10.01 -3.39
CA GLN A 320 26.14 -10.80 -2.33
C GLN A 320 24.68 -11.14 -2.70
N PRO A 321 24.18 -12.33 -2.30
CA PRO A 321 22.77 -12.67 -2.48
C PRO A 321 21.88 -11.73 -1.66
N ALA A 322 20.74 -11.36 -2.21
CA ALA A 322 19.72 -10.63 -1.47
C ALA A 322 18.99 -11.58 -0.51
N LEU A 323 18.91 -11.23 0.76
CA LEU A 323 18.25 -12.00 1.81
C LEU A 323 16.91 -11.38 2.17
N LYS A 324 15.87 -12.21 2.30
CA LYS A 324 14.54 -11.74 2.72
C LYS A 324 14.59 -11.23 4.16
N VAL A 325 14.25 -9.97 4.36
CA VAL A 325 14.27 -9.30 5.66
C VAL A 325 12.90 -8.82 6.11
N GLY A 326 11.90 -8.86 5.24
CA GLY A 326 10.57 -8.39 5.61
C GLY A 326 9.52 -8.67 4.54
N GLU A 327 8.34 -8.10 4.77
CA GLU A 327 7.20 -8.14 3.87
C GLU A 327 6.46 -6.79 3.93
N LEU A 328 5.88 -6.41 2.82
CA LEU A 328 5.04 -5.23 2.70
C LEU A 328 3.75 -5.52 1.92
N VAL A 329 2.77 -4.66 2.08
CA VAL A 329 1.50 -4.71 1.34
C VAL A 329 1.22 -3.34 0.73
N VAL A 330 0.95 -3.34 -0.57
CA VAL A 330 0.58 -2.14 -1.32
C VAL A 330 -0.84 -1.74 -0.96
N PHE A 331 -1.04 -0.49 -0.51
CA PHE A 331 -2.36 0.01 -0.13
C PHE A 331 -2.82 1.26 -0.90
N LYS A 332 -1.94 1.89 -1.70
CA LYS A 332 -2.28 2.98 -2.60
C LYS A 332 -1.36 2.96 -3.82
N VAL A 333 -1.94 3.01 -5.01
CA VAL A 333 -1.22 2.86 -6.27
C VAL A 333 -1.34 4.14 -7.08
N PHE A 334 -0.21 4.58 -7.64
CA PHE A 334 -0.10 5.74 -8.55
C PHE A 334 0.48 5.28 -9.89
N ASP A 335 0.65 6.22 -10.81
CA ASP A 335 1.14 5.91 -12.17
C ASP A 335 2.49 5.18 -12.17
N LYS A 336 3.50 5.70 -11.46
CA LYS A 336 4.88 5.17 -11.47
C LYS A 336 5.39 4.66 -10.11
N ALA A 337 4.62 4.82 -9.06
CA ALA A 337 5.00 4.44 -7.71
C ALA A 337 3.79 3.96 -6.93
N SER A 338 4.01 3.37 -5.76
CA SER A 338 2.94 2.98 -4.84
C SER A 338 3.34 3.21 -3.39
N TYR A 339 2.34 3.44 -2.54
CA TYR A 339 2.51 3.40 -1.09
C TYR A 339 2.30 1.98 -0.60
N ALA A 340 3.20 1.54 0.25
CA ALA A 340 3.14 0.22 0.85
C ALA A 340 3.42 0.28 2.36
N LEU A 341 2.73 -0.58 3.11
CA LEU A 341 2.92 -0.73 4.55
C LEU A 341 3.87 -1.91 4.81
N ILE A 342 4.94 -1.70 5.56
CA ILE A 342 5.79 -2.80 6.05
C ILE A 342 5.01 -3.58 7.11
N THR A 343 4.64 -4.81 6.81
CA THR A 343 3.86 -5.68 7.72
C THR A 343 4.75 -6.58 8.56
N ARG A 344 5.97 -6.86 8.08
CA ARG A 344 6.97 -7.67 8.78
C ARG A 344 8.37 -7.14 8.52
N SER A 345 9.20 -7.14 9.57
CA SER A 345 10.61 -6.81 9.47
C SER A 345 11.38 -7.67 10.48
N SER A 346 12.43 -8.35 10.05
CA SER A 346 13.35 -9.11 10.90
C SER A 346 14.61 -8.32 11.26
N THR A 347 14.89 -7.26 10.51
CA THR A 347 15.99 -6.33 10.72
C THR A 347 15.59 -4.94 10.23
N VAL A 348 16.45 -3.98 10.41
CA VAL A 348 16.27 -2.62 9.89
C VAL A 348 16.29 -2.65 8.36
N ILE A 349 15.36 -1.94 7.76
CA ILE A 349 15.24 -1.77 6.32
C ILE A 349 15.69 -0.35 5.97
N SER A 350 16.37 -0.19 4.86
CA SER A 350 16.83 1.10 4.34
C SER A 350 16.30 1.34 2.93
N ARG A 351 16.35 2.60 2.50
CA ARG A 351 16.16 2.97 1.09
C ARG A 351 17.08 2.14 0.20
N GLY A 352 16.59 1.69 -0.95
CA GLY A 352 17.29 0.80 -1.87
C GLY A 352 17.08 -0.69 -1.60
N ALA A 353 16.34 -1.07 -0.53
CA ALA A 353 15.94 -2.45 -0.35
C ALA A 353 15.08 -2.92 -1.52
N ILE A 354 15.34 -4.15 -1.98
CA ILE A 354 14.65 -4.75 -3.12
C ILE A 354 13.27 -5.21 -2.66
N VAL A 355 12.26 -4.97 -3.49
CA VAL A 355 10.93 -5.56 -3.32
C VAL A 355 10.65 -6.51 -4.48
N ALA A 356 10.20 -7.72 -4.16
CA ALA A 356 9.95 -8.79 -5.14
C ALA A 356 8.84 -9.72 -4.63
N ASN A 357 8.65 -10.89 -5.30
CA ASN A 357 7.69 -11.90 -4.81
C ASN A 357 7.98 -12.26 -3.35
N PRO A 358 6.95 -12.52 -2.52
CA PRO A 358 7.08 -12.75 -1.09
C PRO A 358 7.69 -14.09 -0.68
#